data_341c1ab79e8945645163cc2cb2173489
#
_entry.id   341c1ab79e8945645163cc2cb2173489
#
_cell.length_a   1.000
_cell.length_b   1.000
_cell.length_c   1.000
_cell.angle_alpha   90.00
_cell.angle_beta   90.00
_cell.angle_gamma   90.00
#
_symmetry.space_group_name_H-M   'P 1'
#
loop_
_entity.id
_entity.type
_entity.pdbx_description
1 polymer ?
#
loop_
_entity_poly.entity_id
_entity_poly.type
_entity_poly.pdbx_seq_one_letter_code
_entity_poly.pdbx_strand_id
1 'polypeptide(L)'
;MKIIQLTFLLIFAAAVDAEQPKGDWKKHVIWEGQRNNVAVAEDFTGDGKVDVISSSGGKTRLFVAPDWKQTIIGDNKDHTFIHGETFDVDGDGDADFIGARYKPGLIVWFEQPKDATGGPWKARIAEDEIIGIHGVLKADVNGDGKLDLLANSGQPKGK
;
A
#
# COMPACT_ATOMS: atom_id res chain seq x y z
N MET A 1 -46.52 -44.07 -32.27
CA MET A 1 -46.08 -43.62 -30.97
C MET A 1 -44.53 -43.70 -30.96
N LYS A 2 -43.86 -42.56 -31.16
CA LYS A 2 -42.38 -42.54 -31.18
C LYS A 2 -41.91 -42.15 -29.78
N ILE A 3 -41.14 -43.06 -29.16
CA ILE A 3 -40.50 -42.84 -27.86
C ILE A 3 -39.18 -42.15 -28.15
N ILE A 4 -39.04 -40.91 -27.64
CA ILE A 4 -37.78 -40.15 -27.68
C ILE A 4 -37.03 -40.48 -26.39
N GLN A 5 -35.89 -41.17 -26.54
CA GLN A 5 -35.01 -41.49 -25.45
C GLN A 5 -34.04 -40.30 -25.23
N LEU A 6 -34.21 -39.62 -24.09
CA LEU A 6 -33.35 -38.51 -23.71
C LEU A 6 -32.10 -39.06 -22.99
N THR A 7 -30.96 -39.02 -23.67
CA THR A 7 -29.67 -39.40 -23.07
C THR A 7 -29.12 -38.22 -22.28
N PHE A 8 -29.09 -38.34 -20.96
CA PHE A 8 -28.40 -37.39 -20.10
C PHE A 8 -26.89 -37.58 -20.21
N LEU A 9 -26.20 -36.61 -20.79
CA LEU A 9 -24.74 -36.54 -20.77
C LEU A 9 -24.31 -35.93 -19.45
N LEU A 10 -23.84 -36.75 -18.51
CA LEU A 10 -23.19 -36.26 -17.27
C LEU A 10 -21.81 -35.71 -17.64
N ILE A 11 -21.68 -34.39 -17.66
CA ILE A 11 -20.37 -33.75 -17.75
C ILE A 11 -19.77 -33.78 -16.34
N PHE A 12 -18.82 -34.66 -16.10
CA PHE A 12 -17.96 -34.60 -14.95
C PHE A 12 -17.03 -33.39 -15.14
N ALA A 13 -17.30 -32.31 -14.43
CA ALA A 13 -16.32 -31.25 -14.24
C ALA A 13 -15.20 -31.84 -13.35
N ALA A 14 -14.08 -32.19 -13.97
CA ALA A 14 -12.86 -32.47 -13.23
C ALA A 14 -12.48 -31.18 -12.50
N ALA A 15 -12.53 -31.19 -11.17
CA ALA A 15 -11.91 -30.15 -10.37
C ALA A 15 -10.42 -30.17 -10.72
N VAL A 16 -9.96 -29.16 -11.42
CA VAL A 16 -8.52 -28.91 -11.55
C VAL A 16 -8.07 -28.45 -10.17
N ASP A 17 -7.54 -29.39 -9.38
CA ASP A 17 -6.73 -29.03 -8.22
C ASP A 17 -5.54 -28.24 -8.78
N ALA A 18 -5.63 -26.92 -8.73
CA ALA A 18 -4.50 -26.06 -8.98
C ALA A 18 -3.50 -26.34 -7.85
N GLU A 19 -2.50 -27.16 -8.15
CA GLU A 19 -1.38 -27.41 -7.27
C GLU A 19 -0.80 -26.04 -6.92
N GLN A 20 -0.95 -25.63 -5.64
CA GLN A 20 -0.36 -24.39 -5.13
C GLN A 20 1.14 -24.47 -5.42
N PRO A 21 1.75 -23.46 -6.05
CA PRO A 21 3.18 -23.49 -6.29
C PRO A 21 3.86 -23.69 -4.93
N LYS A 22 4.58 -24.78 -4.78
CA LYS A 22 5.47 -25.07 -3.65
C LYS A 22 6.69 -24.16 -3.77
N GLY A 23 6.47 -22.85 -3.63
CA GLY A 23 7.53 -21.89 -3.39
C GLY A 23 7.83 -21.90 -1.91
N ASP A 24 9.09 -22.09 -1.56
CA ASP A 24 9.55 -21.91 -0.18
C ASP A 24 9.44 -20.43 0.18
N TRP A 25 8.27 -20.01 0.66
CA TRP A 25 8.07 -18.66 1.18
C TRP A 25 8.95 -18.46 2.40
N LYS A 26 9.93 -17.56 2.28
CA LYS A 26 10.78 -17.19 3.39
C LYS A 26 10.17 -16.00 4.12
N LYS A 27 9.79 -16.21 5.38
CA LYS A 27 9.33 -15.14 6.25
C LYS A 27 10.53 -14.31 6.73
N HIS A 28 10.47 -12.99 6.49
CA HIS A 28 11.39 -12.03 7.09
C HIS A 28 10.61 -11.20 8.12
N VAL A 29 11.12 -11.13 9.35
CA VAL A 29 10.59 -10.25 10.40
C VAL A 29 11.50 -9.04 10.44
N ILE A 30 10.98 -7.89 9.97
CA ILE A 30 11.73 -6.63 9.90
C ILE A 30 11.68 -5.90 11.23
N TRP A 31 10.53 -5.97 11.89
CA TRP A 31 10.30 -5.29 13.15
C TRP A 31 9.25 -6.01 14.00
N GLU A 32 9.52 -6.11 15.30
CA GLU A 32 8.59 -6.61 16.30
C GLU A 32 8.32 -5.49 17.31
N GLY A 33 7.23 -4.80 17.11
CA GLY A 33 6.86 -3.67 17.95
C GLY A 33 5.37 -3.59 18.18
N GLN A 34 4.81 -2.42 18.00
CA GLN A 34 3.36 -2.19 18.12
C GLN A 34 2.64 -2.70 16.86
N ARG A 35 1.31 -2.81 16.96
CA ARG A 35 0.45 -3.16 15.81
C ARG A 35 0.70 -2.20 14.65
N ASN A 36 1.12 -2.76 13.51
CA ASN A 36 1.27 -2.04 12.25
C ASN A 36 0.02 -2.21 11.39
N ASN A 37 -0.37 -1.17 10.69
CA ASN A 37 -1.50 -1.19 9.78
C ASN A 37 -1.09 -0.94 8.32
N VAL A 38 0.11 -0.42 8.09
CA VAL A 38 0.63 -0.05 6.78
C VAL A 38 2.04 -0.57 6.62
N ALA A 39 2.31 -1.13 5.45
CA ALA A 39 3.67 -1.37 4.98
C ALA A 39 3.70 -1.17 3.46
N VAL A 40 4.68 -0.43 2.97
CA VAL A 40 5.03 -0.29 1.57
C VAL A 40 6.50 -0.60 1.39
N ALA A 41 6.88 -1.04 0.20
CA ALA A 41 8.24 -1.48 -0.09
C ALA A 41 8.72 -0.86 -1.40
N GLU A 42 9.87 -0.20 -1.35
CA GLU A 42 10.53 0.44 -2.48
C GLU A 42 12.03 0.61 -2.15
N ASP A 43 12.88 0.88 -3.12
CA ASP A 43 14.28 1.26 -2.90
C ASP A 43 14.34 2.77 -2.58
N PHE A 44 14.02 3.11 -1.32
CA PHE A 44 14.01 4.51 -0.88
C PHE A 44 15.40 5.12 -0.73
N THR A 45 16.43 4.29 -0.60
CA THR A 45 17.80 4.78 -0.44
C THR A 45 18.60 4.84 -1.74
N GLY A 46 18.07 4.26 -2.83
CA GLY A 46 18.73 4.21 -4.13
C GLY A 46 19.93 3.27 -4.15
N ASP A 47 20.01 2.30 -3.21
CA ASP A 47 21.13 1.37 -3.10
C ASP A 47 20.92 0.03 -3.82
N GLY A 48 19.78 -0.11 -4.50
CA GLY A 48 19.37 -1.30 -5.24
C GLY A 48 18.75 -2.38 -4.37
N LYS A 49 18.45 -2.10 -3.10
CA LYS A 49 17.75 -3.00 -2.19
C LYS A 49 16.41 -2.43 -1.81
N VAL A 50 15.45 -3.32 -1.59
CA VAL A 50 14.11 -2.92 -1.20
C VAL A 50 14.08 -2.60 0.28
N ASP A 51 13.74 -1.36 0.60
CA ASP A 51 13.47 -0.84 1.95
C ASP A 51 11.99 -0.96 2.27
N VAL A 52 11.61 -0.70 3.52
CA VAL A 52 10.21 -0.75 3.95
C VAL A 52 9.84 0.48 4.74
N ILE A 53 8.74 1.14 4.36
CA ILE A 53 8.10 2.13 5.21
C ILE A 53 6.90 1.49 5.89
N SER A 54 6.79 1.70 7.21
CA SER A 54 5.66 1.22 8.01
C SER A 54 5.19 2.28 9.00
N SER A 55 3.87 2.31 9.26
CA SER A 55 3.26 3.28 10.17
C SER A 55 2.46 2.60 11.28
N SER A 56 2.73 3.02 12.52
CA SER A 56 1.97 2.60 13.69
C SER A 56 2.03 3.64 14.80
N GLY A 57 0.90 3.84 15.49
CA GLY A 57 0.81 4.72 16.65
C GLY A 57 1.21 6.18 16.36
N GLY A 58 0.97 6.66 15.14
CA GLY A 58 1.34 7.99 14.69
C GLY A 58 2.82 8.17 14.30
N LYS A 59 3.60 7.09 14.36
CA LYS A 59 5.00 7.10 13.88
C LYS A 59 5.12 6.37 12.57
N THR A 60 5.67 7.06 11.58
CA THR A 60 6.04 6.51 10.29
C THR A 60 7.53 6.26 10.25
N ARG A 61 7.94 5.06 9.90
CA ARG A 61 9.33 4.58 9.99
C ARG A 61 9.78 4.05 8.66
N LEU A 62 10.97 4.47 8.24
CA LEU A 62 11.73 3.84 7.18
C LEU A 62 12.66 2.78 7.81
N PHE A 63 12.64 1.57 7.28
CA PHE A 63 13.54 0.46 7.63
C PHE A 63 14.41 0.15 6.43
N VAL A 64 15.71 0.38 6.58
CA VAL A 64 16.68 0.25 5.50
C VAL A 64 17.27 -1.16 5.47
N ALA A 65 17.21 -1.80 4.31
CA ALA A 65 17.84 -3.10 4.09
C ALA A 65 19.38 -3.00 4.06
N PRO A 66 20.13 -4.09 4.39
CA PRO A 66 19.63 -5.39 4.84
C PRO A 66 19.43 -5.48 6.35
N ASP A 67 19.92 -4.48 7.10
CA ASP A 67 20.03 -4.53 8.57
C ASP A 67 18.74 -4.01 9.25
N TRP A 68 17.81 -3.50 8.48
CA TRP A 68 16.53 -2.95 8.93
C TRP A 68 16.68 -1.84 9.97
N LYS A 69 17.75 -1.06 9.83
CA LYS A 69 17.95 0.12 10.66
C LYS A 69 16.80 1.10 10.42
N GLN A 70 16.13 1.49 11.50
CA GLN A 70 14.99 2.39 11.39
C GLN A 70 15.38 3.86 11.48
N THR A 71 14.68 4.68 10.69
CA THR A 71 14.64 6.14 10.80
C THR A 71 13.18 6.56 10.96
N ILE A 72 12.89 7.49 11.88
CA ILE A 72 11.57 8.08 12.04
C ILE A 72 11.42 9.18 10.98
N ILE A 73 10.58 8.96 9.98
CA ILE A 73 10.30 9.93 8.92
C ILE A 73 9.07 10.79 9.21
N GLY A 74 8.22 10.36 10.16
CA GLY A 74 7.08 11.13 10.63
C GLY A 74 6.72 10.74 12.07
N ASP A 75 6.40 11.75 12.92
CA ASP A 75 5.95 11.56 14.30
C ASP A 75 4.79 12.52 14.57
N ASN A 76 3.58 12.08 14.27
CA ASN A 76 2.35 12.81 14.52
C ASN A 76 1.25 11.82 14.90
N LYS A 77 0.75 11.91 16.14
CA LYS A 77 -0.30 11.03 16.68
C LYS A 77 -1.58 11.03 15.83
N ASP A 78 -1.82 12.06 15.04
CA ASP A 78 -2.96 12.14 14.13
C ASP A 78 -2.72 11.42 12.80
N HIS A 79 -1.48 11.05 12.48
CA HIS A 79 -1.11 10.28 11.30
C HIS A 79 -1.16 8.76 11.57
N THR A 80 -2.30 8.26 12.00
CA THR A 80 -2.54 6.82 12.19
C THR A 80 -3.10 6.23 10.91
N PHE A 81 -2.22 5.93 9.97
CA PHE A 81 -2.60 5.41 8.67
C PHE A 81 -3.05 3.95 8.75
N ILE A 82 -3.96 3.55 7.87
CA ILE A 82 -4.43 2.18 7.69
C ILE A 82 -4.12 1.63 6.30
N HIS A 83 -3.84 2.52 5.35
CA HIS A 83 -3.39 2.21 4.01
C HIS A 83 -2.22 3.12 3.64
N GLY A 84 -1.40 2.67 2.71
CA GLY A 84 -0.32 3.46 2.16
C GLY A 84 0.03 3.02 0.74
N GLU A 85 0.69 3.92 0.03
CA GLU A 85 1.21 3.73 -1.31
C GLU A 85 2.55 4.47 -1.43
N THR A 86 3.31 4.17 -2.48
CA THR A 86 4.57 4.83 -2.77
C THR A 86 4.73 5.04 -4.27
N PHE A 87 5.08 6.24 -4.67
CA PHE A 87 5.52 6.63 -6.01
C PHE A 87 6.09 8.04 -5.97
N ASP A 88 6.80 8.44 -7.01
CA ASP A 88 7.31 9.78 -7.21
C ASP A 88 6.13 10.74 -7.48
N VAL A 89 5.73 11.52 -6.48
CA VAL A 89 4.55 12.40 -6.53
C VAL A 89 4.86 13.74 -7.20
N ASP A 90 6.07 14.28 -6.99
CA ASP A 90 6.45 15.60 -7.50
C ASP A 90 7.34 15.56 -8.74
N GLY A 91 7.78 14.37 -9.15
CA GLY A 91 8.54 14.17 -10.38
C GLY A 91 10.02 14.44 -10.24
N ASP A 92 10.56 14.36 -9.01
CA ASP A 92 11.98 14.57 -8.73
C ASP A 92 12.83 13.31 -8.89
N GLY A 93 12.21 12.15 -9.06
CA GLY A 93 12.81 10.86 -9.30
C GLY A 93 12.96 10.00 -8.05
N ASP A 94 12.64 10.53 -6.88
CA ASP A 94 12.67 9.80 -5.61
C ASP A 94 11.26 9.31 -5.25
N ALA A 95 11.16 8.15 -4.60
CA ALA A 95 9.87 7.57 -4.25
C ALA A 95 9.33 8.14 -2.94
N ASP A 96 8.18 8.77 -2.99
CA ASP A 96 7.50 9.34 -1.83
C ASP A 96 6.65 8.30 -1.08
N PHE A 97 6.24 8.63 0.14
CA PHE A 97 5.28 7.84 0.89
C PHE A 97 3.95 8.57 1.04
N ILE A 98 2.86 7.86 0.75
CA ILE A 98 1.50 8.32 0.95
C ILE A 98 0.83 7.48 2.02
N GLY A 99 0.34 8.12 3.07
CA GLY A 99 -0.44 7.48 4.13
C GLY A 99 -1.90 7.90 4.10
N ALA A 100 -2.83 6.94 4.21
CA ALA A 100 -4.26 7.22 4.27
C ALA A 100 -4.89 6.76 5.56
N ARG A 101 -5.78 7.59 6.13
CA ARG A 101 -6.50 7.38 7.38
C ARG A 101 -8.00 7.30 7.15
N TYR A 102 -8.66 6.32 7.78
CA TYR A 102 -10.10 6.11 7.65
C TYR A 102 -10.93 7.26 8.22
N LYS A 103 -10.65 7.64 9.49
CA LYS A 103 -11.34 8.74 10.20
C LYS A 103 -10.31 9.68 10.85
N PRO A 104 -10.54 10.99 10.71
CA PRO A 104 -11.66 11.72 10.09
C PRO A 104 -11.70 11.63 8.57
N GLY A 105 -10.71 11.06 7.92
CA GLY A 105 -10.45 11.04 6.51
C GLY A 105 -9.27 11.95 6.22
N LEU A 106 -8.14 11.34 5.83
CA LEU A 106 -6.91 12.09 5.62
C LEU A 106 -5.99 11.31 4.69
N ILE A 107 -5.44 11.99 3.70
CA ILE A 107 -4.31 11.51 2.92
C ILE A 107 -3.15 12.48 3.13
N VAL A 108 -2.03 11.93 3.58
CA VAL A 108 -0.80 12.68 3.80
C VAL A 108 0.26 12.18 2.86
N TRP A 109 0.89 13.08 2.15
CA TRP A 109 2.06 12.85 1.34
C TRP A 109 3.31 13.26 2.13
N PHE A 110 4.27 12.34 2.23
CA PHE A 110 5.60 12.55 2.78
C PHE A 110 6.58 12.64 1.63
N GLU A 111 7.02 13.86 1.35
CA GLU A 111 8.02 14.17 0.33
C GLU A 111 9.39 13.63 0.78
N GLN A 112 9.97 12.71 0.00
CA GLN A 112 11.27 12.14 0.30
C GLN A 112 12.35 13.21 0.17
N PRO A 113 13.20 13.43 1.18
CA PRO A 113 14.35 14.29 1.03
C PRO A 113 15.47 13.56 0.31
N LYS A 114 16.42 14.29 -0.29
CA LYS A 114 17.60 13.73 -0.97
C LYS A 114 18.38 12.71 -0.12
N ASP A 115 18.38 12.83 1.19
CA ASP A 115 18.84 11.82 2.14
C ASP A 115 17.63 11.22 2.85
N ALA A 116 17.13 10.10 2.34
CA ALA A 116 15.97 9.40 2.89
C ALA A 116 16.12 9.05 4.38
N THR A 117 17.36 8.89 4.85
CA THR A 117 17.68 8.49 6.23
C THR A 117 17.96 9.67 7.16
N GLY A 118 17.95 10.90 6.65
CA GLY A 118 18.37 12.11 7.37
C GLY A 118 17.42 12.60 8.45
N GLY A 119 16.26 11.97 8.62
CA GLY A 119 15.32 12.37 9.67
C GLY A 119 13.89 12.56 9.13
N PRO A 120 13.09 13.42 9.76
CA PRO A 120 11.70 13.60 9.36
C PRO A 120 11.56 14.11 7.94
N TRP A 121 10.67 13.45 7.16
CA TRP A 121 10.28 13.89 5.84
C TRP A 121 9.23 15.01 5.93
N LYS A 122 9.15 15.82 4.91
CA LYS A 122 8.18 16.89 4.85
C LYS A 122 6.78 16.33 4.56
N ALA A 123 5.89 16.43 5.55
CA ALA A 123 4.51 15.98 5.43
C ALA A 123 3.61 17.08 4.88
N ARG A 124 2.77 16.75 3.90
CA ARG A 124 1.76 17.61 3.29
C ARG A 124 0.41 16.92 3.34
N ILE A 125 -0.65 17.64 3.65
CA ILE A 125 -2.02 17.14 3.51
C ILE A 125 -2.37 17.18 2.02
N ALA A 126 -2.64 16.02 1.43
CA ALA A 126 -3.09 15.91 0.05
C ALA A 126 -4.62 15.93 -0.04
N GLU A 127 -5.32 15.39 0.98
CA GLU A 127 -6.79 15.31 1.02
C GLU A 127 -7.26 15.20 2.48
N ASP A 128 -8.28 15.94 2.89
CA ASP A 128 -8.84 15.93 4.25
C ASP A 128 -10.39 15.95 4.31
N GLU A 129 -11.07 15.88 3.15
CA GLU A 129 -12.53 15.89 3.07
C GLU A 129 -13.15 14.50 2.86
N ILE A 130 -12.38 13.54 2.29
CA ILE A 130 -12.88 12.19 1.99
C ILE A 130 -12.90 11.36 3.27
N ILE A 131 -14.09 11.01 3.76
CA ILE A 131 -14.26 10.20 4.96
C ILE A 131 -14.38 8.72 4.59
N GLY A 132 -13.79 7.85 5.41
CA GLY A 132 -13.94 6.41 5.25
C GLY A 132 -13.06 5.83 4.15
N ILE A 133 -11.82 6.32 4.03
CA ILE A 133 -10.85 5.80 3.07
C ILE A 133 -10.46 4.38 3.48
N HIS A 134 -10.75 3.40 2.61
CA HIS A 134 -10.46 1.98 2.84
C HIS A 134 -9.32 1.45 1.98
N GLY A 135 -8.82 2.24 1.07
CA GLY A 135 -7.71 1.87 0.22
C GLY A 135 -7.23 3.04 -0.59
N VAL A 136 -5.94 3.01 -0.88
CA VAL A 136 -5.29 3.87 -1.87
C VAL A 136 -4.48 2.98 -2.79
N LEU A 137 -4.40 3.36 -4.06
CA LEU A 137 -3.54 2.70 -5.04
C LEU A 137 -3.11 3.69 -6.12
N LYS A 138 -1.98 3.42 -6.74
CA LYS A 138 -1.44 4.21 -7.85
C LYS A 138 -1.84 3.60 -9.19
N ALA A 139 -2.23 4.45 -10.14
CA ALA A 139 -2.45 4.08 -11.53
C ALA A 139 -2.44 5.33 -12.40
N ASP A 140 -2.05 5.20 -13.66
CA ASP A 140 -2.29 6.24 -14.68
C ASP A 140 -3.74 6.09 -15.16
N VAL A 141 -4.65 6.88 -14.59
CA VAL A 141 -6.09 6.76 -14.85
C VAL A 141 -6.51 7.49 -16.13
N ASN A 142 -5.81 8.56 -16.46
CA ASN A 142 -6.16 9.41 -17.59
C ASN A 142 -5.32 9.12 -18.85
N GLY A 143 -4.26 8.29 -18.77
CA GLY A 143 -3.40 7.88 -19.87
C GLY A 143 -2.37 8.97 -20.26
N ASP A 144 -2.00 9.85 -19.34
CA ASP A 144 -1.03 10.93 -19.62
C ASP A 144 0.42 10.53 -19.32
N GLY A 145 0.64 9.30 -18.86
CA GLY A 145 1.95 8.74 -18.55
C GLY A 145 2.43 9.06 -17.13
N LYS A 146 1.61 9.70 -16.30
CA LYS A 146 1.89 9.96 -14.89
C LYS A 146 1.02 9.11 -14.00
N LEU A 147 1.51 8.81 -12.82
CA LEU A 147 0.74 8.06 -11.84
C LEU A 147 -0.21 9.01 -11.09
N ASP A 148 -1.47 8.62 -11.04
CA ASP A 148 -2.50 9.23 -10.21
C ASP A 148 -2.66 8.43 -8.91
N LEU A 149 -3.16 9.07 -7.87
CA LEU A 149 -3.58 8.39 -6.64
C LEU A 149 -5.09 8.18 -6.65
N LEU A 150 -5.51 6.91 -6.59
CA LEU A 150 -6.92 6.55 -6.41
C LEU A 150 -7.18 6.28 -4.94
N ALA A 151 -8.26 6.83 -4.42
CA ALA A 151 -8.75 6.54 -3.08
C ALA A 151 -10.22 6.11 -3.13
N ASN A 152 -10.56 5.03 -2.43
CA ASN A 152 -11.96 4.64 -2.28
C ASN A 152 -12.50 5.09 -0.92
N SER A 153 -13.76 5.52 -0.89
CA SER A 153 -14.48 5.87 0.33
C SER A 153 -15.58 4.85 0.62
N GLY A 154 -15.57 4.31 1.82
CA GLY A 154 -16.64 3.44 2.32
C GLY A 154 -17.84 4.20 2.89
N GLN A 155 -17.82 5.54 2.89
CA GLN A 155 -18.93 6.36 3.38
C GLN A 155 -19.40 7.33 2.29
N PRO A 156 -20.74 7.48 2.09
CA PRO A 156 -21.25 8.48 1.15
C PRO A 156 -20.89 9.89 1.63
N LYS A 157 -20.54 10.77 0.67
CA LYS A 157 -20.34 12.19 0.95
C LYS A 157 -21.57 12.75 1.65
N GLY A 158 -21.36 13.26 2.84
CA GLY A 158 -22.25 14.22 3.49
C GLY A 158 -23.66 13.71 3.80
N LYS A 159 -23.83 13.23 5.02
CA LYS A 159 -25.02 13.50 5.81
C LYS A 159 -24.63 14.01 7.17
#